data_3397199db29b16be2294079bb6d18cef
#
_entry.id   3397199db29b16be2294079bb6d18cef
#
_cell.length_a   1.000
_cell.length_b   1.000
_cell.length_c   1.000
_cell.angle_alpha   90.00
_cell.angle_beta   90.00
_cell.angle_gamma   90.00
#
_symmetry.space_group_name_H-M   'P 1'
#
loop_
_entity.id
_entity.type
_entity.pdbx_description
1 polymer ?
#
loop_
_entity_poly.entity_id
_entity_poly.type
_entity_poly.pdbx_seq_one_letter_code
_entity_poly.pdbx_strand_id
1 'polypeptide(L)'
;MILLIILLPLVGFLLCALFSRYMGRVGSAVLTTMIMFVNVILTLILFYKVSVLRRLYFINIGTWIYSDSFQVNWSFYIDNLTITMLLVVNIVSALVHLYSTDYMSHDPHLPRFMSYLSLFTFFMLMLVTGDNFVILFLGWEGVGLCSYLLISFWYTRLQANKAAIKALVVNRVADFALTIWMVSIFFVFKSLDFHVVFPLAPFLLIPRLFFLVLIYLY
;
A
#
# COMPACT_ATOMS: atom_id res chain seq x y z
N MET A 1 17.29 3.40 -5.22
CA MET A 1 16.24 3.48 -6.26
C MET A 1 14.90 2.95 -5.77
N ILE A 2 14.80 1.73 -5.21
CA ILE A 2 13.54 1.13 -4.75
C ILE A 2 12.90 1.97 -3.64
N LEU A 3 13.65 2.29 -2.58
CA LEU A 3 13.15 3.16 -1.50
C LEU A 3 12.72 4.54 -2.02
N LEU A 4 13.38 5.05 -3.03
CA LEU A 4 13.00 6.31 -3.66
C LEU A 4 11.62 6.19 -4.32
N ILE A 5 11.33 5.10 -5.04
CA ILE A 5 10.03 4.86 -5.66
C ILE A 5 8.92 4.84 -4.60
N ILE A 6 9.14 4.19 -3.47
CA ILE A 6 8.16 4.11 -2.39
C ILE A 6 7.98 5.47 -1.69
N LEU A 7 9.08 6.17 -1.38
CA LEU A 7 9.03 7.40 -0.59
C LEU A 7 8.68 8.66 -1.40
N LEU A 8 8.84 8.67 -2.71
CA LEU A 8 8.55 9.83 -3.56
C LEU A 8 7.11 10.34 -3.42
N PRO A 9 6.06 9.49 -3.46
CA PRO A 9 4.69 9.94 -3.22
C PRO A 9 4.48 10.48 -1.81
N LEU A 10 5.16 9.94 -0.79
CA LEU A 10 5.12 10.45 0.58
C LEU A 10 5.70 11.88 0.66
N VAL A 11 6.81 12.12 -0.03
CA VAL A 11 7.39 13.46 -0.13
C VAL A 11 6.41 14.41 -0.81
N GLY A 12 5.75 13.98 -1.89
CA GLY A 12 4.69 14.74 -2.55
C GLY A 12 3.54 15.09 -1.61
N PHE A 13 3.08 14.12 -0.81
CA PHE A 13 2.08 14.35 0.22
C PHE A 13 2.53 15.39 1.25
N LEU A 14 3.73 15.22 1.84
CA LEU A 14 4.24 16.12 2.89
C LEU A 14 4.41 17.54 2.36
N LEU A 15 4.97 17.71 1.17
CA LEU A 15 5.15 19.02 0.56
C LEU A 15 3.81 19.72 0.31
N CYS A 16 2.83 19.00 -0.22
CA CYS A 16 1.50 19.56 -0.45
C CYS A 16 0.70 19.79 0.83
N ALA A 17 0.81 18.94 1.83
CA ALA A 17 0.10 19.09 3.08
C ALA A 17 0.63 20.26 3.93
N LEU A 18 1.97 20.39 4.03
CA LEU A 18 2.61 21.38 4.89
C LEU A 18 2.79 22.75 4.20
N PHE A 19 3.15 22.74 2.92
CA PHE A 19 3.52 23.93 2.17
C PHE A 19 2.47 24.40 1.16
N SER A 20 1.24 23.88 1.21
CA SER A 20 0.15 24.26 0.31
C SER A 20 -0.11 25.77 0.26
N ARG A 21 0.08 26.45 1.38
CA ARG A 21 -0.10 27.90 1.54
C ARG A 21 0.88 28.71 0.69
N TYR A 22 2.12 28.21 0.52
CA TYR A 22 3.17 28.87 -0.26
C TYR A 22 3.12 28.49 -1.74
N MET A 23 2.77 27.25 -2.04
CA MET A 23 2.74 26.74 -3.42
C MET A 23 1.49 27.16 -4.19
N GLY A 24 0.40 27.43 -3.47
CA GLY A 24 -0.90 27.71 -4.10
C GLY A 24 -1.49 26.47 -4.80
N ARG A 25 -2.62 26.69 -5.51
CA ARG A 25 -3.36 25.62 -6.18
C ARG A 25 -2.58 24.99 -7.33
N VAL A 26 -2.09 25.83 -8.23
CA VAL A 26 -1.36 25.39 -9.43
C VAL A 26 -0.03 24.72 -9.06
N GLY A 27 0.72 25.31 -8.12
CA GLY A 27 2.02 24.77 -7.70
C GLY A 27 1.89 23.36 -7.07
N SER A 28 0.90 23.14 -6.23
CA SER A 28 0.66 21.81 -5.62
C SER A 28 0.26 20.76 -6.65
N ALA A 29 -0.60 21.11 -7.62
CA ALA A 29 -1.00 20.22 -8.70
C ALA A 29 0.18 19.82 -9.59
N VAL A 30 0.97 20.80 -10.04
CA VAL A 30 2.15 20.55 -10.89
C VAL A 30 3.19 19.71 -10.15
N LEU A 31 3.47 20.03 -8.88
CA LEU A 31 4.48 19.33 -8.11
C LEU A 31 4.12 17.85 -7.92
N THR A 32 2.89 17.54 -7.49
CA THR A 32 2.47 16.14 -7.27
C THR A 32 2.42 15.34 -8.56
N THR A 33 1.91 15.92 -9.65
CA THR A 33 1.90 15.24 -10.96
C THR A 33 3.31 14.99 -11.47
N MET A 34 4.25 15.95 -11.36
CA MET A 34 5.64 15.75 -11.75
C MET A 34 6.32 14.66 -10.93
N ILE A 35 6.11 14.63 -9.61
CA ILE A 35 6.61 13.56 -8.74
C ILE A 35 6.10 12.19 -9.22
N MET A 36 4.83 12.07 -9.58
CA MET A 36 4.27 10.82 -10.07
C MET A 36 4.83 10.40 -11.43
N PHE A 37 5.06 11.33 -12.36
CA PHE A 37 5.72 11.02 -13.63
C PHE A 37 7.16 10.56 -13.44
N VAL A 38 7.92 11.20 -12.56
CA VAL A 38 9.27 10.75 -12.20
C VAL A 38 9.22 9.34 -11.62
N ASN A 39 8.22 9.05 -10.78
CA ASN A 39 8.04 7.72 -10.18
C ASN A 39 7.73 6.65 -11.24
N VAL A 40 6.93 6.96 -12.27
CA VAL A 40 6.69 6.07 -13.41
C VAL A 40 7.99 5.78 -14.16
N ILE A 41 8.80 6.77 -14.44
CA ILE A 41 10.09 6.58 -15.13
C ILE A 41 11.01 5.65 -14.32
N LEU A 42 11.12 5.88 -13.01
CA LEU A 42 11.91 5.03 -12.11
C LEU A 42 11.40 3.58 -12.07
N THR A 43 10.09 3.39 -12.05
CA THR A 43 9.48 2.06 -12.09
C THR A 43 9.71 1.35 -13.43
N LEU A 44 9.68 2.05 -14.54
CA LEU A 44 10.01 1.48 -15.85
C LEU A 44 11.48 1.00 -15.91
N ILE A 45 12.41 1.77 -15.37
CA ILE A 45 13.82 1.37 -15.27
C ILE A 45 13.98 0.14 -14.36
N LEU A 46 13.23 0.10 -13.24
CA LEU A 46 13.25 -1.04 -12.33
C LEU A 46 12.61 -2.27 -12.97
N PHE A 47 11.52 -2.10 -13.71
CA PHE A 47 10.87 -3.16 -14.47
C PHE A 47 11.83 -3.83 -15.45
N TYR A 48 12.59 -3.05 -16.21
CA TYR A 48 13.61 -3.60 -17.10
C TYR A 48 14.64 -4.44 -16.34
N LYS A 49 15.11 -3.97 -15.18
CA LYS A 49 16.09 -4.70 -14.36
C LYS A 49 15.55 -5.99 -13.75
N VAL A 50 14.32 -6.01 -13.31
CA VAL A 50 13.70 -7.18 -12.65
C VAL A 50 13.20 -8.17 -13.69
N SER A 51 12.41 -7.72 -14.65
CA SER A 51 11.72 -8.59 -15.61
C SER A 51 12.65 -9.08 -16.70
N VAL A 52 13.49 -8.21 -17.31
CA VAL A 52 14.38 -8.59 -18.42
C VAL A 52 15.69 -9.17 -17.90
N LEU A 53 16.34 -8.52 -16.94
CA LEU A 53 17.61 -8.97 -16.37
C LEU A 53 17.45 -10.01 -15.25
N ARG A 54 16.23 -10.37 -14.88
CA ARG A 54 15.85 -11.37 -13.86
C ARG A 54 16.55 -11.15 -12.51
N ARG A 55 16.69 -9.90 -12.09
CA ARG A 55 17.30 -9.55 -10.80
C ARG A 55 16.21 -9.40 -9.73
N LEU A 56 16.30 -10.20 -8.69
CA LEU A 56 15.47 -10.05 -7.50
C LEU A 56 16.12 -9.04 -6.55
N TYR A 57 15.30 -8.24 -5.86
CA TYR A 57 15.77 -7.27 -4.89
C TYR A 57 15.08 -7.48 -3.56
N PHE A 58 15.89 -7.65 -2.53
CA PHE A 58 15.48 -7.68 -1.14
C PHE A 58 16.16 -6.54 -0.40
N ILE A 59 15.38 -5.75 0.33
CA ILE A 59 15.88 -4.61 1.10
C ILE A 59 15.35 -4.76 2.52
N ASN A 60 16.23 -4.92 3.47
CA ASN A 60 15.93 -4.86 4.89
C ASN A 60 16.47 -3.52 5.43
N ILE A 61 15.61 -2.69 6.01
CA ILE A 61 15.99 -1.41 6.59
C ILE A 61 16.36 -1.59 8.07
N GLY A 62 15.66 -2.48 8.78
CA GLY A 62 15.88 -2.73 10.19
C GLY A 62 14.72 -3.47 10.84
N THR A 63 14.90 -3.84 12.10
CA THR A 63 13.85 -4.47 12.91
C THR A 63 12.82 -3.43 13.35
N TRP A 64 11.53 -3.71 13.16
CA TRP A 64 10.44 -2.88 13.62
C TRP A 64 9.91 -3.33 14.98
N ILE A 65 9.51 -4.60 15.05
CA ILE A 65 8.98 -5.20 16.27
C ILE A 65 9.88 -6.38 16.62
N TYR A 66 10.33 -6.42 17.85
CA TYR A 66 11.12 -7.53 18.36
C TYR A 66 10.63 -7.92 19.75
N SER A 67 10.13 -9.15 19.88
CA SER A 67 9.66 -9.72 21.14
C SER A 67 9.94 -11.22 21.12
N ASP A 68 11.11 -11.61 21.59
CA ASP A 68 11.57 -12.98 21.71
C ASP A 68 11.33 -13.81 20.41
N SER A 69 10.27 -14.60 20.37
CA SER A 69 9.91 -15.41 19.19
C SER A 69 9.23 -14.64 18.06
N PHE A 70 8.77 -13.41 18.30
CA PHE A 70 8.07 -12.58 17.31
C PHE A 70 8.99 -11.47 16.82
N GLN A 71 9.43 -11.57 15.57
CA GLN A 71 10.27 -10.57 14.92
C GLN A 71 9.62 -10.12 13.62
N VAL A 72 9.50 -8.81 13.44
CA VAL A 72 9.03 -8.17 12.21
C VAL A 72 10.05 -7.15 11.76
N ASN A 73 10.49 -7.26 10.53
CA ASN A 73 11.46 -6.35 9.92
C ASN A 73 10.77 -5.38 8.97
N TRP A 74 11.31 -4.16 8.85
CA TRP A 74 11.01 -3.26 7.75
C TRP A 74 11.74 -3.77 6.50
N SER A 75 11.12 -4.66 5.76
CA SER A 75 11.69 -5.29 4.58
C SER A 75 10.78 -5.16 3.36
N PHE A 76 11.39 -4.96 2.21
CA PHE A 76 10.70 -4.86 0.93
C PHE A 76 11.29 -5.89 -0.03
N TYR A 77 10.40 -6.59 -0.71
CA TYR A 77 10.75 -7.61 -1.68
C TYR A 77 10.19 -7.26 -3.05
N ILE A 78 11.04 -7.34 -4.09
CA ILE A 78 10.64 -7.03 -5.45
C ILE A 78 11.00 -8.19 -6.36
N ASP A 79 9.97 -8.89 -6.77
CA ASP A 79 9.98 -9.94 -7.77
C ASP A 79 9.22 -9.53 -9.05
N ASN A 80 9.03 -10.46 -9.98
CA ASN A 80 8.29 -10.20 -11.22
C ASN A 80 6.82 -9.83 -10.97
N LEU A 81 6.19 -10.40 -9.94
CA LEU A 81 4.81 -10.09 -9.60
C LEU A 81 4.71 -8.67 -9.03
N THR A 82 5.54 -8.36 -8.04
CA THR A 82 5.53 -7.05 -7.39
C THR A 82 5.86 -5.92 -8.35
N ILE A 83 6.83 -6.11 -9.27
CA ILE A 83 7.19 -5.06 -10.22
C ILE A 83 6.11 -4.81 -11.27
N THR A 84 5.39 -5.83 -11.72
CA THR A 84 4.26 -5.65 -12.63
C THR A 84 3.13 -4.87 -11.96
N MET A 85 2.83 -5.19 -10.71
CA MET A 85 1.83 -4.45 -9.91
C MET A 85 2.28 -3.01 -9.62
N LEU A 86 3.56 -2.78 -9.28
CA LEU A 86 4.13 -1.44 -9.12
C LEU A 86 3.96 -0.59 -10.37
N LEU A 87 4.19 -1.17 -11.54
CA LEU A 87 4.05 -0.47 -12.81
C LEU A 87 2.61 -0.04 -13.05
N VAL A 88 1.65 -0.95 -12.86
CA VAL A 88 0.22 -0.65 -13.02
C VAL A 88 -0.21 0.45 -12.04
N VAL A 89 0.13 0.32 -10.76
CA VAL A 89 -0.23 1.29 -9.71
C VAL A 89 0.32 2.68 -10.04
N ASN A 90 1.60 2.79 -10.40
CA ASN A 90 2.24 4.07 -10.69
C ASN A 90 1.71 4.74 -11.96
N ILE A 91 1.47 3.98 -13.03
CA ILE A 91 0.90 4.53 -14.29
C ILE A 91 -0.52 5.05 -14.04
N VAL A 92 -1.38 4.23 -13.43
CA VAL A 92 -2.76 4.63 -13.14
C VAL A 92 -2.77 5.84 -12.21
N SER A 93 -1.95 5.85 -11.16
CA SER A 93 -1.86 6.99 -10.25
C SER A 93 -1.39 8.27 -10.94
N ALA A 94 -0.39 8.19 -11.82
CA ALA A 94 0.07 9.37 -12.59
C ALA A 94 -1.04 9.94 -13.49
N LEU A 95 -1.81 9.06 -14.16
CA LEU A 95 -2.95 9.47 -14.98
C LEU A 95 -4.07 10.08 -14.14
N VAL A 96 -4.37 9.51 -12.98
CA VAL A 96 -5.35 10.06 -12.04
C VAL A 96 -4.92 11.42 -11.51
N HIS A 97 -3.64 11.61 -11.15
CA HIS A 97 -3.13 12.92 -10.74
C HIS A 97 -3.28 13.94 -11.86
N LEU A 98 -2.92 13.58 -13.10
CA LEU A 98 -3.07 14.46 -14.25
C LEU A 98 -4.54 14.84 -14.49
N TYR A 99 -5.44 13.87 -14.50
CA TYR A 99 -6.86 14.13 -14.65
C TYR A 99 -7.43 15.02 -13.54
N SER A 100 -7.00 14.78 -12.31
CA SER A 100 -7.47 15.51 -11.14
C SER A 100 -7.07 16.98 -11.14
N THR A 101 -5.98 17.36 -11.84
CA THR A 101 -5.57 18.78 -11.97
C THR A 101 -6.63 19.61 -12.68
N ASP A 102 -7.26 19.05 -13.71
CA ASP A 102 -8.32 19.72 -14.45
C ASP A 102 -9.68 19.57 -13.74
N TYR A 103 -10.03 18.36 -13.30
CA TYR A 103 -11.28 18.06 -12.62
C TYR A 103 -11.52 18.92 -11.37
N MET A 104 -10.49 19.18 -10.58
CA MET A 104 -10.55 19.96 -9.34
C MET A 104 -10.07 21.41 -9.51
N SER A 105 -9.86 21.89 -10.75
CA SER A 105 -9.30 23.21 -11.04
C SER A 105 -10.09 24.37 -10.45
N HIS A 106 -11.42 24.22 -10.35
CA HIS A 106 -12.34 25.23 -9.80
C HIS A 106 -12.48 25.16 -8.27
N ASP A 107 -12.02 24.07 -7.62
CA ASP A 107 -12.16 23.88 -6.17
C ASP A 107 -11.00 24.56 -5.40
N PRO A 108 -11.28 25.37 -4.36
CA PRO A 108 -10.27 26.00 -3.55
C PRO A 108 -9.39 25.02 -2.76
N HIS A 109 -9.87 23.81 -2.51
CA HIS A 109 -9.21 22.79 -1.71
C HIS A 109 -8.41 21.77 -2.55
N LEU A 110 -8.09 22.07 -3.81
CA LEU A 110 -7.30 21.22 -4.70
C LEU A 110 -5.97 20.72 -4.06
N PRO A 111 -5.17 21.54 -3.33
CA PRO A 111 -3.93 21.06 -2.72
C PRO A 111 -4.16 19.91 -1.72
N ARG A 112 -5.25 19.99 -0.93
CA ARG A 112 -5.61 18.93 0.01
C ARG A 112 -6.01 17.64 -0.70
N PHE A 113 -6.74 17.75 -1.82
CA PHE A 113 -7.12 16.59 -2.63
C PHE A 113 -5.89 15.90 -3.22
N MET A 114 -4.98 16.66 -3.82
CA MET A 114 -3.73 16.14 -4.40
C MET A 114 -2.82 15.51 -3.34
N SER A 115 -2.79 16.06 -2.13
CA SER A 115 -2.04 15.45 -1.03
C SER A 115 -2.62 14.09 -0.63
N TYR A 116 -3.94 13.94 -0.54
CA TYR A 116 -4.57 12.66 -0.21
C TYR A 116 -4.35 11.60 -1.30
N LEU A 117 -4.37 11.99 -2.58
CA LEU A 117 -4.03 11.10 -3.69
C LEU A 117 -2.59 10.60 -3.61
N SER A 118 -1.64 11.50 -3.30
CA SER A 118 -0.24 11.12 -3.14
C SER A 118 -0.03 10.19 -1.94
N LEU A 119 -0.73 10.43 -0.83
CA LEU A 119 -0.70 9.56 0.34
C LEU A 119 -1.30 8.18 0.05
N PHE A 120 -2.40 8.14 -0.70
CA PHE A 120 -3.01 6.89 -1.16
C PHE A 120 -2.02 6.04 -1.97
N THR A 121 -1.32 6.67 -2.93
CA THR A 121 -0.31 5.96 -3.73
C THR A 121 0.85 5.46 -2.90
N PHE A 122 1.31 6.23 -1.91
CA PHE A 122 2.35 5.77 -0.99
C PHE A 122 1.95 4.49 -0.26
N PHE A 123 0.77 4.44 0.36
CA PHE A 123 0.31 3.24 1.06
C PHE A 123 0.06 2.06 0.11
N MET A 124 -0.40 2.32 -1.10
CA MET A 124 -0.56 1.28 -2.11
C MET A 124 0.78 0.67 -2.53
N LEU A 125 1.84 1.50 -2.66
CA LEU A 125 3.19 1.00 -2.94
C LEU A 125 3.75 0.21 -1.76
N MET A 126 3.52 0.66 -0.52
CA MET A 126 3.89 -0.08 0.70
C MET A 126 3.22 -1.46 0.75
N LEU A 127 1.94 -1.52 0.42
CA LEU A 127 1.16 -2.77 0.39
C LEU A 127 1.74 -3.77 -0.62
N VAL A 128 2.06 -3.30 -1.82
CA VAL A 128 2.54 -4.16 -2.91
C VAL A 128 3.97 -4.65 -2.68
N THR A 129 4.83 -3.82 -2.08
CA THR A 129 6.27 -4.14 -1.91
C THR A 129 6.62 -4.80 -0.59
N GLY A 130 5.67 -4.90 0.36
CA GLY A 130 5.91 -5.50 1.66
C GLY A 130 6.36 -6.96 1.55
N ASP A 131 7.34 -7.35 2.36
CA ASP A 131 7.89 -8.69 2.43
C ASP A 131 7.20 -9.58 3.48
N ASN A 132 6.39 -8.99 4.33
CA ASN A 132 5.70 -9.68 5.41
C ASN A 132 4.24 -9.21 5.55
N PHE A 133 3.43 -10.03 6.22
CA PHE A 133 2.00 -9.74 6.44
C PHE A 133 1.74 -8.47 7.25
N VAL A 134 2.66 -8.04 8.11
CA VAL A 134 2.48 -6.84 8.93
C VAL A 134 2.65 -5.57 8.11
N ILE A 135 3.63 -5.50 7.21
CA ILE A 135 3.80 -4.37 6.28
C ILE A 135 2.64 -4.33 5.28
N LEU A 136 2.21 -5.50 4.78
CA LEU A 136 1.02 -5.60 3.94
C LEU A 136 -0.20 -5.02 4.67
N PHE A 137 -0.41 -5.38 5.93
CA PHE A 137 -1.51 -4.85 6.74
C PHE A 137 -1.42 -3.35 6.96
N LEU A 138 -0.22 -2.82 7.23
CA LEU A 138 0.01 -1.37 7.34
C LEU A 138 -0.41 -0.64 6.06
N GLY A 139 0.01 -1.15 4.89
CA GLY A 139 -0.39 -0.59 3.60
C GLY A 139 -1.90 -0.66 3.39
N TRP A 140 -2.52 -1.78 3.71
CA TRP A 140 -3.96 -2.02 3.60
C TRP A 140 -4.79 -1.02 4.44
N GLU A 141 -4.47 -0.87 5.72
CA GLU A 141 -5.10 0.10 6.63
C GLU A 141 -4.92 1.54 6.12
N GLY A 142 -3.71 1.88 5.65
CA GLY A 142 -3.43 3.20 5.10
C GLY A 142 -4.24 3.53 3.86
N VAL A 143 -4.41 2.59 2.94
CA VAL A 143 -5.27 2.72 1.75
C VAL A 143 -6.73 2.92 2.16
N GLY A 144 -7.21 2.14 3.15
CA GLY A 144 -8.56 2.26 3.70
C GLY A 144 -8.82 3.66 4.28
N LEU A 145 -7.88 4.20 5.05
CA LEU A 145 -7.96 5.55 5.63
C LEU A 145 -7.96 6.62 4.54
N CYS A 146 -7.06 6.52 3.55
CA CYS A 146 -6.98 7.49 2.46
C CYS A 146 -8.25 7.48 1.60
N SER A 147 -8.81 6.29 1.34
CA SER A 147 -10.07 6.17 0.60
C SER A 147 -11.23 6.85 1.34
N TYR A 148 -11.31 6.68 2.66
CA TYR A 148 -12.28 7.39 3.50
C TYR A 148 -12.14 8.92 3.35
N LEU A 149 -10.91 9.45 3.43
CA LEU A 149 -10.65 10.89 3.31
C LEU A 149 -10.99 11.43 1.91
N LEU A 150 -10.80 10.65 0.86
CA LEU A 150 -11.13 11.02 -0.52
C LEU A 150 -12.65 10.97 -0.77
N ILE A 151 -13.36 9.98 -0.25
CA ILE A 151 -14.83 9.87 -0.38
C ILE A 151 -15.51 11.00 0.39
N SER A 152 -15.05 11.29 1.62
CA SER A 152 -15.60 12.38 2.46
C SER A 152 -15.01 13.76 2.14
N PHE A 153 -14.36 13.93 0.99
CA PHE A 153 -13.68 15.17 0.64
C PHE A 153 -14.62 16.39 0.71
N TRP A 154 -15.83 16.28 0.14
CA TRP A 154 -16.88 17.28 0.29
C TRP A 154 -17.78 16.98 1.50
N TYR A 155 -17.26 17.24 2.69
CA TYR A 155 -17.91 16.94 3.98
C TYR A 155 -19.28 17.63 4.17
N THR A 156 -19.60 18.66 3.39
CA THR A 156 -20.92 19.30 3.38
C THR A 156 -22.01 18.44 2.74
N ARG A 157 -21.63 17.44 1.91
CA ARG A 157 -22.57 16.54 1.26
C ARG A 157 -22.91 15.35 2.15
N LEU A 158 -24.10 15.31 2.70
CA LEU A 158 -24.56 14.26 3.60
C LEU A 158 -24.43 12.84 2.99
N GLN A 159 -24.70 12.71 1.68
CA GLN A 159 -24.59 11.45 0.95
C GLN A 159 -23.14 10.95 0.87
N ALA A 160 -22.17 11.84 0.64
CA ALA A 160 -20.77 11.50 0.61
C ALA A 160 -20.29 10.99 1.98
N ASN A 161 -20.69 11.67 3.06
CA ASN A 161 -20.34 11.27 4.42
C ASN A 161 -20.93 9.92 4.80
N LYS A 162 -22.19 9.64 4.44
CA LYS A 162 -22.81 8.32 4.65
C LYS A 162 -22.04 7.22 3.89
N ALA A 163 -21.65 7.48 2.64
CA ALA A 163 -20.87 6.55 1.85
C ALA A 163 -19.48 6.30 2.45
N ALA A 164 -18.82 7.36 2.92
CA ALA A 164 -17.50 7.26 3.57
C ALA A 164 -17.55 6.44 4.87
N ILE A 165 -18.56 6.70 5.73
CA ILE A 165 -18.75 5.93 6.96
C ILE A 165 -19.05 4.46 6.64
N LYS A 166 -19.89 4.19 5.64
CA LYS A 166 -20.16 2.81 5.19
C LYS A 166 -18.90 2.11 4.74
N ALA A 167 -18.08 2.76 3.91
CA ALA A 167 -16.81 2.20 3.44
C ALA A 167 -15.86 1.90 4.61
N LEU A 168 -15.72 2.85 5.56
CA LEU A 168 -14.86 2.69 6.73
C LEU A 168 -15.31 1.53 7.61
N VAL A 169 -16.61 1.40 7.90
CA VAL A 169 -17.15 0.31 8.74
C VAL A 169 -16.95 -1.05 8.07
N VAL A 170 -17.24 -1.17 6.78
CA VAL A 170 -17.06 -2.44 6.05
C VAL A 170 -15.58 -2.83 5.99
N ASN A 171 -14.68 -1.89 5.69
CA ASN A 171 -13.24 -2.15 5.71
C ASN A 171 -12.76 -2.58 7.09
N ARG A 172 -13.28 -1.96 8.18
CA ARG A 172 -12.88 -2.32 9.55
C ARG A 172 -13.27 -3.75 9.93
N VAL A 173 -14.39 -4.26 9.42
CA VAL A 173 -14.75 -5.68 9.58
C VAL A 173 -13.74 -6.59 8.86
N ALA A 174 -13.33 -6.22 7.65
CA ALA A 174 -12.31 -6.95 6.90
C ALA A 174 -10.93 -6.90 7.61
N ASP A 175 -10.55 -5.75 8.17
CA ASP A 175 -9.30 -5.56 8.93
C ASP A 175 -9.26 -6.48 10.16
N PHE A 176 -10.38 -6.60 10.87
CA PHE A 176 -10.49 -7.50 12.01
C PHE A 176 -10.33 -8.96 11.59
N ALA A 177 -10.96 -9.37 10.49
CA ALA A 177 -10.78 -10.73 9.95
C ALA A 177 -9.32 -10.98 9.53
N LEU A 178 -8.67 -10.00 8.90
CA LEU A 178 -7.27 -10.09 8.47
C LEU A 178 -6.31 -10.20 9.66
N THR A 179 -6.57 -9.48 10.75
CA THR A 179 -5.76 -9.58 11.98
C THR A 179 -5.88 -10.96 12.63
N ILE A 180 -7.08 -11.53 12.73
CA ILE A 180 -7.28 -12.89 13.24
C ILE A 180 -6.52 -13.89 12.36
N TRP A 181 -6.58 -13.73 11.05
CA TRP A 181 -5.87 -14.59 10.10
C TRP A 181 -4.35 -14.50 10.27
N MET A 182 -3.77 -13.30 10.42
CA MET A 182 -2.34 -13.13 10.69
C MET A 182 -1.90 -13.80 12.00
N VAL A 183 -2.70 -13.64 13.07
CA VAL A 183 -2.44 -14.31 14.35
C VAL A 183 -2.47 -15.83 14.18
N SER A 184 -3.42 -16.36 13.42
CA SER A 184 -3.52 -17.80 13.14
C SER A 184 -2.31 -18.32 12.36
N ILE A 185 -1.82 -17.56 11.37
CA ILE A 185 -0.58 -17.87 10.64
C ILE A 185 0.61 -17.93 11.61
N PHE A 186 0.75 -16.91 12.48
CA PHE A 186 1.83 -16.90 13.45
C PHE A 186 1.80 -18.10 14.41
N PHE A 187 0.63 -18.51 14.87
CA PHE A 187 0.52 -19.71 15.72
C PHE A 187 1.00 -20.99 15.01
N VAL A 188 0.73 -21.11 13.71
CA VAL A 188 1.09 -22.30 12.92
C VAL A 188 2.56 -22.26 12.48
N PHE A 189 3.02 -21.15 11.88
CA PHE A 189 4.32 -21.05 11.22
C PHE A 189 5.40 -20.41 12.08
N LYS A 190 5.04 -19.77 13.20
CA LYS A 190 5.94 -19.02 14.08
C LYS A 190 6.69 -17.85 13.39
N SER A 191 6.24 -17.46 12.20
CA SER A 191 6.74 -16.32 11.42
C SER A 191 5.62 -15.72 10.60
N LEU A 192 5.75 -14.42 10.27
CA LEU A 192 4.86 -13.70 9.37
C LEU A 192 5.55 -13.31 8.05
N ASP A 193 6.77 -13.75 7.81
CA ASP A 193 7.51 -13.47 6.58
C ASP A 193 7.02 -14.37 5.45
N PHE A 194 6.81 -13.81 4.26
CA PHE A 194 6.35 -14.56 3.09
C PHE A 194 7.32 -15.67 2.69
N HIS A 195 8.62 -15.41 2.79
CA HIS A 195 9.67 -16.38 2.47
C HIS A 195 9.67 -17.63 3.38
N VAL A 196 9.12 -17.53 4.58
CA VAL A 196 8.98 -18.66 5.51
C VAL A 196 7.63 -19.35 5.33
N VAL A 197 6.56 -18.55 5.24
CA VAL A 197 5.18 -19.08 5.24
C VAL A 197 4.85 -19.82 3.94
N PHE A 198 5.15 -19.21 2.77
CA PHE A 198 4.76 -19.81 1.49
C PHE A 198 5.43 -21.15 1.17
N PRO A 199 6.74 -21.33 1.40
CA PRO A 199 7.37 -22.64 1.18
C PRO A 199 6.91 -23.72 2.15
N LEU A 200 6.56 -23.34 3.40
CA LEU A 200 6.14 -24.30 4.43
C LEU A 200 4.64 -24.65 4.35
N ALA A 201 3.84 -23.78 3.74
CA ALA A 201 2.39 -23.96 3.65
C ALA A 201 1.96 -25.33 3.08
N PRO A 202 2.50 -25.83 1.96
CA PRO A 202 2.09 -27.13 1.41
C PRO A 202 2.43 -28.30 2.34
N PHE A 203 3.48 -28.20 3.14
CA PHE A 203 3.92 -29.27 4.05
C PHE A 203 3.13 -29.31 5.36
N LEU A 204 2.65 -28.15 5.86
CA LEU A 204 1.96 -28.05 7.14
C LEU A 204 0.43 -28.08 7.01
N LEU A 205 -0.11 -27.59 5.91
CA LEU A 205 -1.56 -27.56 5.72
C LEU A 205 -2.12 -28.90 5.25
N ILE A 206 -1.42 -29.65 4.41
CA ILE A 206 -1.88 -30.94 3.89
C ILE A 206 -2.06 -31.96 5.05
N PRO A 207 -1.10 -32.19 5.94
CA PRO A 207 -1.29 -33.13 7.07
C PRO A 207 -2.36 -32.67 8.04
N ARG A 208 -2.49 -31.36 8.33
CA ARG A 208 -3.50 -30.83 9.26
C ARG A 208 -4.91 -30.86 8.70
N LEU A 209 -5.09 -30.58 7.41
CA LEU A 209 -6.37 -30.81 6.73
C LEU A 209 -6.77 -32.26 6.75
N PHE A 210 -5.84 -33.17 6.55
CA PHE A 210 -6.08 -34.62 6.65
C PHE A 210 -6.49 -35.05 8.07
N PHE A 211 -5.83 -34.49 9.10
CA PHE A 211 -6.20 -34.72 10.52
C PHE A 211 -7.58 -34.13 10.86
N LEU A 212 -7.90 -32.92 10.39
CA LEU A 212 -9.22 -32.32 10.60
C LEU A 212 -10.32 -33.11 9.91
N VAL A 213 -10.11 -33.57 8.68
CA VAL A 213 -11.06 -34.41 7.96
C VAL A 213 -11.26 -35.76 8.68
N LEU A 214 -10.19 -36.36 9.24
CA LEU A 214 -10.29 -37.59 10.05
C LEU A 214 -11.05 -37.37 11.37
N ILE A 215 -10.87 -36.21 12.03
CA ILE A 215 -11.61 -35.87 13.26
C ILE A 215 -13.11 -35.64 13.00
N TYR A 216 -13.47 -35.12 11.82
CA TYR A 216 -14.89 -34.93 11.43
C TYR A 216 -15.54 -36.16 10.84
N LEU A 217 -14.78 -37.22 10.50
CA LEU A 217 -15.29 -38.49 9.98
C LEU A 217 -15.39 -39.58 11.05
N TYR A 218 -14.93 -39.32 12.26
CA TYR A 218 -15.10 -40.16 13.48
C TYR A 218 -15.98 -39.41 14.49
#